data_b70524b29a41e6396c4c1e5634bca884
#
_entry.id   b70524b29a41e6396c4c1e5634bca884
#
_cell.length_a   1.000
_cell.length_b   1.000
_cell.length_c   1.000
_cell.angle_alpha   90.00
_cell.angle_beta   90.00
_cell.angle_gamma   90.00
#
_symmetry.space_group_name_H-M   'P 1'
#
loop_
_entity.id
_entity.type
_entity.pdbx_description
1 polymer ?
#
loop_
_entity_poly.entity_id
_entity_poly.type
_entity_poly.pdbx_seq_one_letter_code
_entity_poly.pdbx_strand_id
1 'polypeptide(L)'
;DRIRQTYDYCLIDAPAGLGMGFHLASDYADRAVVVTNTDASSLRDAQRTVMELDRLGRGNLHLVVGRVEKKLLRSLHTTIDDAMDAAGLPLLGVVPEDRNVPYALNTGIPLRECSNYAARAYENIARRIMGQRIPLMRI
;
A
#
# COMPACT_ATOMS: atom_id res chain seq x y z
N ASP A 1 -22.76 7.61 -4.07
CA ASP A 1 -22.96 8.81 -4.89
C ASP A 1 -22.79 10.13 -4.10
N ARG A 2 -23.34 10.29 -2.90
CA ARG A 2 -23.21 11.55 -2.11
C ARG A 2 -21.75 11.87 -1.75
N ILE A 3 -20.94 10.89 -1.39
CA ILE A 3 -19.52 11.07 -1.05
C ILE A 3 -18.74 11.58 -2.26
N ARG A 4 -18.98 11.02 -3.46
CA ARG A 4 -18.34 11.44 -4.71
C ARG A 4 -18.65 12.90 -5.10
N GLN A 5 -19.76 13.45 -4.65
CA GLN A 5 -20.13 14.84 -4.91
C GLN A 5 -19.54 15.83 -3.89
N THR A 6 -19.07 15.31 -2.75
CA THR A 6 -18.64 16.15 -1.61
C THR A 6 -17.11 16.18 -1.45
N TYR A 7 -16.41 15.10 -1.84
CA TYR A 7 -14.99 14.93 -1.60
C TYR A 7 -14.24 14.61 -2.89
N ASP A 8 -13.05 15.19 -3.05
CA ASP A 8 -12.14 14.89 -4.16
C ASP A 8 -11.59 13.47 -4.06
N TYR A 9 -11.35 12.99 -2.83
CA TYR A 9 -10.83 11.65 -2.54
C TYR A 9 -11.57 11.03 -1.36
N CYS A 10 -11.85 9.73 -1.46
CA CYS A 10 -12.37 8.91 -0.39
C CYS A 10 -11.51 7.64 -0.28
N LEU A 11 -10.93 7.40 0.89
CA LEU A 11 -10.19 6.18 1.18
C LEU A 11 -11.12 5.18 1.87
N ILE A 12 -11.23 3.99 1.31
CA ILE A 12 -11.99 2.89 1.89
C ILE A 12 -10.99 1.92 2.51
N ASP A 13 -10.98 1.84 3.84
CA ASP A 13 -10.19 0.85 4.57
C ASP A 13 -10.92 -0.49 4.53
N ALA A 14 -10.41 -1.42 3.72
CA ALA A 14 -10.99 -2.73 3.54
C ALA A 14 -10.47 -3.71 4.61
N PRO A 15 -11.32 -4.56 5.19
CA PRO A 15 -10.86 -5.56 6.14
C PRO A 15 -9.94 -6.58 5.48
N ALA A 16 -9.06 -7.19 6.27
CA ALA A 16 -8.19 -8.27 5.80
C ALA A 16 -9.01 -9.48 5.33
N GLY A 17 -8.49 -10.19 4.33
CA GLY A 17 -9.13 -11.36 3.72
C GLY A 17 -10.11 -11.00 2.59
N LEU A 18 -10.69 -12.03 1.97
CA LEU A 18 -11.52 -11.93 0.77
C LEU A 18 -13.02 -12.10 1.06
N GLY A 19 -13.45 -11.69 2.25
CA GLY A 19 -14.84 -11.80 2.69
C GLY A 19 -15.75 -10.67 2.15
N MET A 20 -16.98 -10.63 2.65
CA MET A 20 -18.00 -9.66 2.21
C MET A 20 -17.55 -8.20 2.30
N GLY A 21 -16.80 -7.82 3.36
CA GLY A 21 -16.29 -6.46 3.51
C GLY A 21 -15.32 -6.07 2.41
N PHE A 22 -14.47 -6.99 1.96
CA PHE A 22 -13.57 -6.80 0.83
C PHE A 22 -14.38 -6.58 -0.48
N HIS A 23 -15.39 -7.41 -0.75
CA HIS A 23 -16.24 -7.26 -1.93
C HIS A 23 -16.97 -5.93 -1.94
N LEU A 24 -17.59 -5.55 -0.82
CA LEU A 24 -18.26 -4.27 -0.69
C LEU A 24 -17.30 -3.08 -0.93
N ALA A 25 -16.09 -3.12 -0.37
CA ALA A 25 -15.10 -2.08 -0.58
C ALA A 25 -14.69 -2.01 -2.06
N SER A 26 -14.43 -3.15 -2.70
CA SER A 26 -14.02 -3.23 -4.10
C SER A 26 -15.11 -2.75 -5.07
N ASP A 27 -16.39 -2.97 -4.76
CA ASP A 27 -17.51 -2.60 -5.63
C ASP A 27 -17.65 -1.09 -5.80
N TYR A 28 -17.27 -0.31 -4.80
CA TYR A 28 -17.38 1.15 -4.81
C TYR A 28 -16.06 1.87 -5.11
N ALA A 29 -14.94 1.15 -5.20
CA ALA A 29 -13.63 1.74 -5.43
C ALA A 29 -13.34 1.94 -6.93
N ASP A 30 -12.82 3.12 -7.29
CA ASP A 30 -12.33 3.42 -8.64
C ASP A 30 -10.89 2.91 -8.84
N ARG A 31 -10.17 2.71 -7.74
CA ARG A 31 -8.80 2.22 -7.69
C ARG A 31 -8.60 1.37 -6.45
N ALA A 32 -7.84 0.31 -6.57
CA ALA A 32 -7.42 -0.47 -5.41
C ALA A 32 -5.90 -0.36 -5.22
N VAL A 33 -5.50 -0.24 -3.96
CA VAL A 33 -4.10 -0.28 -3.55
C VAL A 33 -3.90 -1.52 -2.68
N VAL A 34 -3.18 -2.50 -3.23
CA VAL A 34 -2.80 -3.70 -2.50
C VAL A 34 -1.57 -3.38 -1.66
N VAL A 35 -1.68 -3.57 -0.36
CA VAL A 35 -0.59 -3.32 0.58
C VAL A 35 -0.03 -4.65 1.06
N THR A 36 1.27 -4.84 0.96
CA THR A 36 1.97 -6.05 1.39
C THR A 36 3.28 -5.72 2.10
N ASN A 37 3.85 -6.71 2.77
CA ASN A 37 5.22 -6.69 3.26
C ASN A 37 6.11 -7.54 2.33
N THR A 38 7.40 -7.66 2.67
CA THR A 38 8.36 -8.44 1.88
C THR A 38 8.45 -9.91 2.27
N ASP A 39 7.70 -10.37 3.28
CA ASP A 39 7.67 -11.78 3.65
C ASP A 39 6.81 -12.63 2.70
N ALA A 40 7.19 -13.90 2.55
CA ALA A 40 6.55 -14.82 1.60
C ALA A 40 5.06 -15.08 1.88
N SER A 41 4.61 -14.93 3.12
CA SER A 41 3.20 -15.09 3.49
C SER A 41 2.39 -13.91 2.98
N SER A 42 2.84 -12.69 3.30
CA SER A 42 2.20 -11.44 2.85
C SER A 42 2.15 -11.34 1.32
N LEU A 43 3.22 -11.77 0.63
CA LEU A 43 3.24 -11.78 -0.84
C LEU A 43 2.22 -12.76 -1.44
N ARG A 44 2.06 -13.94 -0.85
CA ARG A 44 1.02 -14.90 -1.29
C ARG A 44 -0.39 -14.37 -1.07
N ASP A 45 -0.63 -13.67 0.04
CA ASP A 45 -1.93 -13.06 0.31
C ASP A 45 -2.19 -11.89 -0.64
N ALA A 46 -1.17 -11.10 -0.98
CA ALA A 46 -1.27 -10.08 -2.01
C ALA A 46 -1.63 -10.68 -3.39
N GLN A 47 -0.97 -11.76 -3.81
CA GLN A 47 -1.30 -12.47 -5.04
C GLN A 47 -2.76 -12.93 -5.08
N ARG A 48 -3.25 -13.54 -4.00
CA ARG A 48 -4.66 -13.96 -3.89
C ARG A 48 -5.62 -12.78 -4.01
N THR A 49 -5.27 -11.66 -3.37
CA THR A 49 -6.06 -10.43 -3.43
C THR A 49 -6.12 -9.88 -4.85
N VAL A 50 -5.00 -9.86 -5.57
CA VAL A 50 -4.94 -9.43 -6.98
C VAL A 50 -5.79 -10.33 -7.86
N MET A 51 -5.65 -11.65 -7.73
CA MET A 51 -6.45 -12.62 -8.51
C MET A 51 -7.95 -12.42 -8.28
N GLU A 52 -8.38 -12.14 -7.05
CA GLU A 52 -9.78 -11.88 -6.75
C GLU A 52 -10.26 -10.55 -7.33
N LEU A 53 -9.45 -9.48 -7.25
CA LEU A 53 -9.76 -8.20 -7.86
C LEU A 53 -9.86 -8.30 -9.39
N ASP A 54 -8.97 -9.05 -10.03
CA ASP A 54 -9.04 -9.33 -11.48
C ASP A 54 -10.31 -10.10 -11.83
N ARG A 55 -10.68 -11.13 -11.03
CA ARG A 55 -11.93 -11.88 -11.21
C ARG A 55 -13.17 -10.99 -11.11
N LEU A 56 -13.10 -9.94 -10.28
CA LEU A 56 -14.15 -8.92 -10.13
C LEU A 56 -14.08 -7.83 -11.21
N GLY A 57 -13.16 -7.93 -12.18
CA GLY A 57 -13.00 -6.95 -13.25
C GLY A 57 -12.40 -5.62 -12.81
N ARG A 58 -11.65 -5.58 -11.71
CA ARG A 58 -11.02 -4.37 -11.18
C ARG A 58 -9.62 -4.19 -11.77
N GLY A 59 -9.49 -3.34 -12.78
CA GLY A 59 -8.25 -3.16 -13.56
C GLY A 59 -7.32 -2.03 -13.10
N ASN A 60 -7.74 -1.16 -12.18
CA ASN A 60 -6.91 -0.04 -11.71
C ASN A 60 -6.24 -0.38 -10.37
N LEU A 61 -5.27 -1.30 -10.43
CA LEU A 61 -4.61 -1.89 -9.27
C LEU A 61 -3.18 -1.37 -9.14
N HIS A 62 -2.75 -1.12 -7.90
CA HIS A 62 -1.39 -0.68 -7.59
C HIS A 62 -0.87 -1.38 -6.33
N LEU A 63 0.46 -1.49 -6.22
CA LEU A 63 1.15 -2.10 -5.09
C LEU A 63 1.79 -1.05 -4.18
N VAL A 64 1.64 -1.22 -2.88
CA VAL A 64 2.48 -0.58 -1.86
C VAL A 64 3.18 -1.67 -1.06
N VAL A 65 4.50 -1.59 -0.94
CA VAL A 65 5.28 -2.48 -0.10
C VAL A 65 5.65 -1.76 1.19
N GLY A 66 5.11 -2.24 2.29
CA GLY A 66 5.30 -1.65 3.62
C GLY A 66 6.36 -2.36 4.45
N ARG A 67 6.76 -1.71 5.55
CA ARG A 67 7.68 -2.23 6.56
C ARG A 67 8.98 -2.80 5.99
N VAL A 68 9.52 -2.10 4.99
CA VAL A 68 10.71 -2.56 4.27
C VAL A 68 11.96 -2.29 5.11
N GLU A 69 12.63 -3.35 5.51
CA GLU A 69 13.91 -3.31 6.21
C GLU A 69 15.06 -3.69 5.27
N LYS A 70 15.90 -2.72 4.92
CA LYS A 70 17.00 -2.90 3.96
C LYS A 70 17.98 -4.01 4.34
N LYS A 71 18.25 -4.16 5.65
CA LYS A 71 19.15 -5.23 6.13
C LYS A 71 18.54 -6.61 5.90
N LEU A 72 17.23 -6.75 6.14
CA LEU A 72 16.50 -7.99 5.95
C LEU A 72 16.46 -8.39 4.47
N LEU A 73 16.16 -7.45 3.57
CA LEU A 73 16.17 -7.71 2.12
C LEU A 73 17.53 -8.23 1.66
N ARG A 74 18.63 -7.61 2.11
CA ARG A 74 19.99 -8.06 1.79
C ARG A 74 20.29 -9.47 2.30
N SER A 75 19.85 -9.79 3.52
CA SER A 75 20.09 -11.12 4.12
C SER A 75 19.30 -12.23 3.45
N LEU A 76 18.12 -11.90 2.92
CA LEU A 76 17.23 -12.84 2.23
C LEU A 76 17.53 -12.92 0.72
N HIS A 77 18.46 -12.09 0.20
CA HIS A 77 18.71 -11.95 -1.25
C HIS A 77 17.44 -11.66 -2.06
N THR A 78 16.50 -10.89 -1.45
CA THR A 78 15.25 -10.47 -2.08
C THR A 78 15.26 -8.97 -2.35
N THR A 79 14.43 -8.54 -3.29
CA THR A 79 14.32 -7.15 -3.73
C THR A 79 12.87 -6.69 -3.71
N ILE A 80 12.66 -5.39 -3.90
CA ILE A 80 11.31 -4.84 -4.12
C ILE A 80 10.75 -5.32 -5.46
N ASP A 81 11.62 -5.55 -6.45
CA ASP A 81 11.22 -6.06 -7.77
C ASP A 81 10.63 -7.46 -7.64
N ASP A 82 11.17 -8.33 -6.76
CA ASP A 82 10.58 -9.64 -6.46
C ASP A 82 9.14 -9.51 -5.92
N ALA A 83 8.86 -8.49 -5.11
CA ALA A 83 7.52 -8.25 -4.60
C ALA A 83 6.57 -7.73 -5.71
N MET A 84 7.08 -6.90 -6.63
CA MET A 84 6.33 -6.43 -7.80
C MET A 84 6.00 -7.59 -8.75
N ASP A 85 6.99 -8.44 -9.04
CA ASP A 85 6.83 -9.61 -9.91
C ASP A 85 5.85 -10.61 -9.29
N ALA A 86 5.97 -10.86 -7.99
CA ALA A 86 5.06 -11.73 -7.27
C ALA A 86 3.60 -11.23 -7.29
N ALA A 87 3.38 -9.94 -7.11
CA ALA A 87 2.04 -9.33 -7.13
C ALA A 87 1.51 -9.08 -8.55
N GLY A 88 2.40 -8.94 -9.55
CA GLY A 88 2.03 -8.57 -10.93
C GLY A 88 1.46 -7.14 -11.05
N LEU A 89 1.80 -6.23 -10.13
CA LEU A 89 1.23 -4.89 -10.05
C LEU A 89 2.28 -3.78 -10.16
N PRO A 90 1.93 -2.64 -10.76
CA PRO A 90 2.78 -1.47 -10.74
C PRO A 90 2.94 -0.92 -9.32
N LEU A 91 4.19 -0.59 -8.97
CA LEU A 91 4.55 -0.07 -7.66
C LEU A 91 4.11 1.39 -7.49
N LEU A 92 3.25 1.65 -6.51
CA LEU A 92 2.85 2.99 -6.11
C LEU A 92 3.82 3.60 -5.10
N GLY A 93 4.39 2.79 -4.22
CA GLY A 93 5.38 3.25 -3.27
C GLY A 93 5.91 2.17 -2.34
N VAL A 94 6.98 2.54 -1.66
CA VAL A 94 7.63 1.71 -0.65
C VAL A 94 7.70 2.49 0.65
N VAL A 95 7.27 1.87 1.74
CA VAL A 95 7.32 2.45 3.09
C VAL A 95 8.38 1.70 3.91
N PRO A 96 9.45 2.37 4.33
CA PRO A 96 10.48 1.75 5.16
C PRO A 96 9.93 1.38 6.53
N GLU A 97 10.53 0.37 7.17
CA GLU A 97 10.32 0.13 8.60
C GLU A 97 10.85 1.33 9.39
N ASP A 98 10.00 1.90 10.24
CA ASP A 98 10.33 3.07 11.05
C ASP A 98 9.74 2.94 12.45
N ARG A 99 10.60 2.94 13.45
CA ARG A 99 10.23 2.81 14.87
C ARG A 99 9.33 3.94 15.37
N ASN A 100 9.32 5.08 14.68
CA ASN A 100 8.46 6.19 15.03
C ASN A 100 6.99 5.96 14.62
N VAL A 101 6.72 5.02 13.71
CA VAL A 101 5.34 4.70 13.31
C VAL A 101 4.53 4.14 14.49
N PRO A 102 4.96 3.09 15.21
CA PRO A 102 4.25 2.65 16.41
C PRO A 102 4.16 3.72 17.50
N TYR A 103 5.19 4.56 17.64
CA TYR A 103 5.16 5.67 18.59
C TYR A 103 4.04 6.67 18.24
N ALA A 104 3.98 7.12 16.98
CA ALA A 104 2.95 8.03 16.49
C ALA A 104 1.54 7.46 16.73
N LEU A 105 1.33 6.19 16.38
CA LEU A 105 0.05 5.51 16.56
C LEU A 105 -0.38 5.43 18.03
N ASN A 106 0.54 5.12 18.94
CA ASN A 106 0.22 4.97 20.37
C ASN A 106 0.02 6.31 21.09
N THR A 107 0.64 7.37 20.59
CA THR A 107 0.55 8.71 21.21
C THR A 107 -0.49 9.61 20.54
N GLY A 108 -1.01 9.23 19.38
CA GLY A 108 -1.93 10.06 18.60
C GLY A 108 -1.26 11.28 17.95
N ILE A 109 0.07 11.32 17.92
CA ILE A 109 0.82 12.40 17.25
C ILE A 109 0.87 12.12 15.75
N PRO A 110 0.63 13.12 14.89
CA PRO A 110 0.76 12.94 13.45
C PRO A 110 2.15 12.44 13.05
N LEU A 111 2.22 11.41 12.20
CA LEU A 111 3.48 10.78 11.81
C LEU A 111 4.51 11.79 11.28
N ARG A 112 4.08 12.83 10.57
CA ARG A 112 4.97 13.91 10.06
C ARG A 112 5.72 14.68 11.14
N GLU A 113 5.24 14.64 12.39
CA GLU A 113 5.88 15.33 13.51
C GLU A 113 6.94 14.48 14.21
N CYS A 114 6.91 13.16 14.02
CA CYS A 114 7.82 12.23 14.68
C CYS A 114 8.66 11.37 13.72
N SER A 115 8.38 11.39 12.42
CA SER A 115 9.16 10.67 11.39
C SER A 115 9.29 11.50 10.12
N ASN A 116 10.54 11.69 9.67
CA ASN A 116 10.80 12.27 8.36
C ASN A 116 10.86 11.21 7.26
N TYR A 117 11.12 9.96 7.59
CA TYR A 117 11.40 8.90 6.62
C TYR A 117 10.13 8.19 6.17
N ALA A 118 9.38 7.62 7.10
CA ALA A 118 8.09 7.00 6.80
C ALA A 118 7.05 8.03 6.34
N ALA A 119 6.99 9.22 6.99
CA ALA A 119 6.08 10.28 6.59
C ALA A 119 6.30 10.73 5.14
N ARG A 120 7.56 10.87 4.72
CA ARG A 120 7.90 11.19 3.32
C ARG A 120 7.46 10.10 2.34
N ALA A 121 7.56 8.83 2.74
CA ALA A 121 7.09 7.72 1.92
C ALA A 121 5.57 7.81 1.69
N TYR A 122 4.79 8.03 2.75
CA TYR A 122 3.34 8.21 2.65
C TYR A 122 2.95 9.45 1.85
N GLU A 123 3.65 10.58 2.03
CA GLU A 123 3.43 11.78 1.22
C GLU A 123 3.66 11.50 -0.27
N ASN A 124 4.75 10.81 -0.61
CA ASN A 124 5.05 10.46 -1.99
C ASN A 124 3.97 9.53 -2.58
N ILE A 125 3.46 8.57 -1.81
CA ILE A 125 2.35 7.71 -2.21
C ILE A 125 1.10 8.55 -2.48
N ALA A 126 0.72 9.43 -1.57
CA ALA A 126 -0.44 10.31 -1.72
C ALA A 126 -0.33 11.18 -2.99
N ARG A 127 0.83 11.78 -3.23
CA ARG A 127 1.08 12.59 -4.44
C ARG A 127 0.97 11.76 -5.73
N ARG A 128 1.40 10.49 -5.72
CA ARG A 128 1.22 9.59 -6.87
C ARG A 128 -0.23 9.17 -7.07
N ILE A 129 -0.99 8.98 -6.00
CA ILE A 129 -2.45 8.75 -6.07
C ILE A 129 -3.12 9.93 -6.77
N MET A 130 -2.66 11.16 -6.51
CA MET A 130 -3.13 12.38 -7.17
C MET A 130 -2.59 12.56 -8.61
N GLY A 131 -1.88 11.57 -9.17
CA GLY A 131 -1.37 11.62 -10.54
C GLY A 131 -0.03 12.35 -10.72
N GLN A 132 0.64 12.75 -9.64
CA GLN A 132 1.94 13.42 -9.75
C GLN A 132 3.06 12.42 -10.03
N ARG A 133 3.98 12.78 -10.91
CA ARG A 133 5.19 11.99 -11.21
C ARG A 133 6.26 12.24 -10.15
N ILE A 134 6.29 11.43 -9.12
CA ILE A 134 7.28 11.50 -8.04
C ILE A 134 8.22 10.29 -8.17
N PRO A 135 9.56 10.46 -8.19
CA PRO A 135 10.49 9.34 -8.18
C PRO A 135 10.29 8.43 -6.94
N LEU A 136 10.50 7.14 -7.11
CA LEU A 136 10.49 6.21 -5.98
C LEU A 136 11.58 6.58 -4.98
N MET A 137 11.25 6.50 -3.71
CA MET A 137 12.19 6.77 -2.64
C MET A 137 13.22 5.63 -2.59
N ARG A 138 14.50 5.99 -2.55
CA ARG A 138 15.58 5.00 -2.31
C ARG A 138 15.58 4.64 -0.83
N ILE A 139 15.48 3.36 -0.53
CA ILE A 139 15.57 2.79 0.82
C ILE A 139 17.00 2.31 1.10
#